data_887f5a0e6d8155fba7338dcf6437f062
#
_entry.id   887f5a0e6d8155fba7338dcf6437f062
#
_cell.length_a   1.000
_cell.length_b   1.000
_cell.length_c   1.000
_cell.angle_alpha   90.00
_cell.angle_beta   90.00
_cell.angle_gamma   90.00
#
_symmetry.space_group_name_H-M   'P 1'
#
loop_
_entity.id
_entity.type
_entity.pdbx_description
1 polymer ?
#
loop_
_entity_poly.entity_id
_entity_poly.type
_entity_poly.pdbx_seq_one_letter_code
_entity_poly.pdbx_strand_id
1 'polypeptide(L)'
;MDQIKIGKFISKSRKTKKITQEQLAEKLGVSKNAVSKWERGLNLPDASIMLELCNTLGISLNELFAGEHLKEQEVKNQSEKNILEILKFTNDKSKKYRILILIISVLLIISFVILGKELLVKCGYIMDSDLRYSQI
;
A
#
# COMPACT_ATOMS: atom_id res chain seq x y z
N MET A 1 12.37 16.61 -9.74
CA MET A 1 11.11 17.29 -10.12
C MET A 1 11.47 18.43 -11.06
N ASP A 2 10.98 18.45 -12.28
CA ASP A 2 11.32 19.47 -13.30
C ASP A 2 10.31 20.61 -13.27
N GLN A 3 10.67 21.74 -12.62
CA GLN A 3 9.81 22.91 -12.46
C GLN A 3 9.46 23.57 -13.81
N ILE A 4 10.37 23.51 -14.78
CA ILE A 4 10.14 24.08 -16.12
C ILE A 4 9.08 23.27 -16.86
N LYS A 5 9.16 21.94 -16.78
CA LYS A 5 8.17 21.04 -17.37
C LYS A 5 6.79 21.27 -16.76
N ILE A 6 6.71 21.36 -15.44
CA ILE A 6 5.48 21.66 -14.69
C ILE A 6 4.90 23.03 -15.11
N GLY A 7 5.73 24.06 -15.17
CA GLY A 7 5.28 25.40 -15.56
C GLY A 7 4.71 25.44 -16.98
N LYS A 8 5.38 24.79 -17.93
CA LYS A 8 4.88 24.66 -19.31
C LYS A 8 3.54 23.90 -19.34
N PHE A 9 3.37 22.89 -18.51
CA PHE A 9 2.14 22.13 -18.42
C PHE A 9 0.99 22.96 -17.84
N ILE A 10 1.23 23.74 -16.78
CA ILE A 10 0.26 24.71 -16.23
C ILE A 10 -0.18 25.68 -17.33
N SER A 11 0.78 26.28 -18.05
CA SER A 11 0.48 27.22 -19.13
C SER A 11 -0.35 26.58 -20.24
N LYS A 12 -0.01 25.37 -20.66
CA LYS A 12 -0.74 24.61 -21.68
C LYS A 12 -2.18 24.32 -21.22
N SER A 13 -2.35 23.80 -20.00
CA SER A 13 -3.66 23.43 -19.43
C SER A 13 -4.56 24.67 -19.29
N ARG A 14 -4.00 25.82 -18.83
CA ARG A 14 -4.73 27.09 -18.78
C ARG A 14 -5.22 27.53 -20.16
N LYS A 15 -4.33 27.51 -21.17
CA LYS A 15 -4.67 27.89 -22.55
C LYS A 15 -5.75 26.96 -23.13
N THR A 16 -5.72 25.68 -22.85
CA THR A 16 -6.77 24.72 -23.24
C THR A 16 -8.13 25.10 -22.65
N LYS A 17 -8.17 25.63 -21.42
CA LYS A 17 -9.37 26.16 -20.77
C LYS A 17 -9.74 27.54 -21.26
N LYS A 18 -8.98 28.17 -22.19
CA LYS A 18 -9.20 29.49 -22.76
C LYS A 18 -9.28 30.62 -21.72
N ILE A 19 -8.57 30.51 -20.61
CA ILE A 19 -8.50 31.53 -19.55
C ILE A 19 -7.14 32.24 -19.57
N THR A 20 -7.13 33.53 -19.23
CA THR A 20 -5.90 34.35 -19.12
C THR A 20 -5.18 34.07 -17.82
N GLN A 21 -3.88 34.44 -17.69
CA GLN A 21 -3.16 34.39 -16.43
C GLN A 21 -3.84 35.17 -15.30
N GLU A 22 -4.47 36.28 -15.65
CA GLU A 22 -5.21 37.18 -14.75
C GLU A 22 -6.46 36.49 -14.21
N GLN A 23 -7.25 35.89 -15.10
CA GLN A 23 -8.43 35.11 -14.71
C GLN A 23 -8.10 33.89 -13.87
N LEU A 24 -6.98 33.20 -14.16
CA LEU A 24 -6.51 32.09 -13.31
C LEU A 24 -6.09 32.59 -11.92
N ALA A 25 -5.37 33.72 -11.88
CA ALA A 25 -4.94 34.35 -10.64
C ALA A 25 -6.12 34.76 -9.75
N GLU A 26 -7.14 35.41 -10.37
CA GLU A 26 -8.37 35.78 -9.69
C GLU A 26 -9.11 34.58 -9.07
N LYS A 27 -9.27 33.51 -9.86
CA LYS A 27 -9.92 32.26 -9.37
C LYS A 27 -9.19 31.62 -8.18
N LEU A 28 -7.86 31.75 -8.13
CA LEU A 28 -7.03 31.15 -7.09
C LEU A 28 -6.70 32.12 -5.95
N GLY A 29 -7.21 33.36 -5.99
CA GLY A 29 -6.91 34.38 -4.96
C GLY A 29 -5.43 34.78 -4.89
N VAL A 30 -4.70 34.71 -6.02
CA VAL A 30 -3.27 35.03 -6.09
C VAL A 30 -2.98 36.16 -7.07
N SER A 31 -1.75 36.67 -7.09
CA SER A 31 -1.36 37.67 -8.06
C SER A 31 -1.09 37.08 -9.46
N LYS A 32 -1.37 37.84 -10.53
CA LYS A 32 -0.98 37.46 -11.90
C LYS A 32 0.51 37.15 -12.01
N ASN A 33 1.35 37.88 -11.24
CA ASN A 33 2.80 37.66 -11.22
C ASN A 33 3.16 36.27 -10.64
N ALA A 34 2.43 35.77 -9.64
CA ALA A 34 2.61 34.43 -9.12
C ALA A 34 2.34 33.37 -10.22
N VAL A 35 1.20 33.46 -10.90
CA VAL A 35 0.87 32.56 -12.05
C VAL A 35 1.93 32.64 -13.13
N SER A 36 2.40 33.83 -13.47
CA SER A 36 3.46 34.02 -14.46
C SER A 36 4.78 33.37 -14.04
N LYS A 37 5.15 33.41 -12.75
CA LYS A 37 6.35 32.74 -12.22
C LYS A 37 6.20 31.24 -12.29
N TRP A 38 5.03 30.68 -11.95
CA TRP A 38 4.75 29.24 -12.08
C TRP A 38 4.89 28.75 -13.51
N GLU A 39 4.26 29.45 -14.46
CA GLU A 39 4.29 29.08 -15.89
C GLU A 39 5.70 29.12 -16.50
N ARG A 40 6.58 29.99 -15.96
CA ARG A 40 7.98 30.05 -16.36
C ARG A 40 8.88 29.05 -15.62
N GLY A 41 8.33 28.30 -14.65
CA GLY A 41 9.09 27.36 -13.84
C GLY A 41 10.07 28.03 -12.86
N LEU A 42 9.82 29.27 -12.47
CA LEU A 42 10.64 30.00 -11.51
C LEU A 42 10.28 29.63 -10.06
N ASN A 43 9.01 29.33 -9.82
CA ASN A 43 8.48 28.88 -8.54
C ASN A 43 7.41 27.84 -8.80
N LEU A 44 7.13 26.99 -7.81
CA LEU A 44 5.93 26.13 -7.78
C LEU A 44 4.80 26.86 -7.05
N PRO A 45 3.53 26.48 -7.35
CA PRO A 45 2.41 26.86 -6.51
C PRO A 45 2.59 26.34 -5.08
N ASP A 46 2.08 27.08 -4.11
CA ASP A 46 2.04 26.62 -2.71
C ASP A 46 1.13 25.38 -2.58
N ALA A 47 1.46 24.48 -1.65
CA ALA A 47 0.71 23.26 -1.43
C ALA A 47 -0.77 23.52 -1.13
N SER A 48 -1.08 24.61 -0.44
CA SER A 48 -2.46 25.03 -0.13
C SER A 48 -3.30 25.36 -1.36
N ILE A 49 -2.66 25.79 -2.45
CA ILE A 49 -3.33 26.23 -3.70
C ILE A 49 -3.29 25.13 -4.76
N MET A 50 -2.40 24.13 -4.64
CA MET A 50 -2.21 23.12 -5.68
C MET A 50 -3.48 22.36 -6.04
N LEU A 51 -4.29 22.02 -5.05
CA LEU A 51 -5.53 21.27 -5.29
C LEU A 51 -6.55 22.11 -6.06
N GLU A 52 -6.71 23.38 -5.69
CA GLU A 52 -7.61 24.31 -6.36
C GLU A 52 -7.14 24.65 -7.78
N LEU A 53 -5.83 24.79 -7.98
CA LEU A 53 -5.22 24.92 -9.31
C LEU A 53 -5.55 23.71 -10.19
N CYS A 54 -5.37 22.49 -9.67
CA CYS A 54 -5.69 21.26 -10.38
C CYS A 54 -7.17 21.21 -10.77
N ASN A 55 -8.07 21.51 -9.85
CA ASN A 55 -9.51 21.56 -10.09
C ASN A 55 -9.87 22.60 -11.16
N THR A 56 -9.30 23.80 -11.07
CA THR A 56 -9.55 24.88 -12.02
C THR A 56 -9.06 24.52 -13.43
N LEU A 57 -7.92 23.86 -13.54
CA LEU A 57 -7.35 23.45 -14.82
C LEU A 57 -7.94 22.13 -15.33
N GLY A 58 -8.62 21.34 -14.49
CA GLY A 58 -9.16 20.03 -14.84
C GLY A 58 -8.06 18.98 -15.06
N ILE A 59 -7.03 19.02 -14.21
CA ILE A 59 -5.90 18.08 -14.20
C ILE A 59 -5.78 17.43 -12.84
N SER A 60 -5.19 16.25 -12.77
CA SER A 60 -4.85 15.62 -11.51
C SER A 60 -3.55 16.16 -10.92
N LEU A 61 -3.36 15.98 -9.61
CA LEU A 61 -2.11 16.36 -8.94
C LEU A 61 -0.91 15.56 -9.49
N ASN A 62 -1.14 14.30 -9.86
CA ASN A 62 -0.11 13.46 -10.48
C ASN A 62 0.34 13.99 -11.84
N GLU A 63 -0.62 14.45 -12.68
CA GLU A 63 -0.32 15.08 -13.97
C GLU A 63 0.42 16.41 -13.78
N LEU A 64 0.04 17.18 -12.77
CA LEU A 64 0.74 18.43 -12.44
C LEU A 64 2.22 18.16 -12.15
N PHE A 65 2.52 17.19 -11.27
CA PHE A 65 3.90 16.84 -10.91
C PHE A 65 4.66 16.12 -12.03
N ALA A 66 3.98 15.34 -12.86
CA ALA A 66 4.55 14.75 -14.07
C ALA A 66 4.84 15.80 -15.13
N GLY A 67 4.13 16.94 -15.11
CA GLY A 67 4.20 18.00 -16.12
C GLY A 67 3.67 17.57 -17.49
N GLU A 68 2.75 16.61 -17.52
CA GLU A 68 2.10 16.08 -18.72
C GLU A 68 0.81 15.33 -18.37
N HIS A 69 -0.08 15.16 -19.36
CA HIS A 69 -1.25 14.30 -19.18
C HIS A 69 -0.82 12.84 -19.09
N LEU A 70 -1.21 12.17 -18.02
CA LEU A 70 -1.02 10.74 -17.87
C LEU A 70 -2.10 10.02 -18.68
N LYS A 71 -1.68 9.08 -19.53
CA LYS A 71 -2.64 8.24 -20.24
C LYS A 71 -3.40 7.40 -19.22
N GLU A 72 -4.72 7.35 -19.33
CA GLU A 72 -5.60 6.57 -18.44
C GLU A 72 -5.14 5.12 -18.28
N GLN A 73 -4.56 4.55 -19.34
CA GLN A 73 -3.97 3.21 -19.34
C GLN A 73 -2.73 3.08 -18.46
N GLU A 74 -1.90 4.11 -18.33
CA GLU A 74 -0.70 4.08 -17.49
C GLU A 74 -1.06 4.17 -16.01
N VAL A 75 -2.03 5.03 -15.66
CA VAL A 75 -2.53 5.13 -14.28
C VAL A 75 -3.20 3.83 -13.85
N LYS A 76 -4.01 3.22 -14.74
CA LYS A 76 -4.67 1.94 -14.48
C LYS A 76 -3.67 0.80 -14.34
N ASN A 77 -2.70 0.71 -15.24
CA ASN A 77 -1.64 -0.30 -15.19
C ASN A 77 -0.76 -0.17 -13.94
N GLN A 78 -0.48 1.07 -13.48
CA GLN A 78 0.29 1.29 -12.27
C GLN A 78 -0.51 0.94 -11.02
N SER A 79 -1.79 1.28 -10.97
CA SER A 79 -2.66 0.89 -9.85
C SER A 79 -2.88 -0.63 -9.78
N GLU A 80 -3.06 -1.30 -10.92
CA GLU A 80 -3.16 -2.76 -11.00
C GLU A 80 -1.85 -3.45 -10.56
N LYS A 81 -0.70 -2.94 -10.97
CA LYS A 81 0.61 -3.45 -10.51
C LYS A 81 0.78 -3.29 -9.01
N ASN A 82 0.45 -2.13 -8.45
CA ASN A 82 0.53 -1.88 -7.01
C ASN A 82 -0.41 -2.80 -6.22
N ILE A 83 -1.65 -3.02 -6.70
CA ILE A 83 -2.61 -3.95 -6.09
C ILE A 83 -2.08 -5.39 -6.15
N LEU A 84 -1.56 -5.83 -7.31
CA LEU A 84 -0.97 -7.17 -7.46
C LEU A 84 0.26 -7.36 -6.56
N GLU A 85 1.06 -6.35 -6.35
CA GLU A 85 2.23 -6.40 -5.46
C GLU A 85 1.81 -6.51 -3.99
N ILE A 86 0.81 -5.74 -3.57
CA ILE A 86 0.21 -5.84 -2.23
C ILE A 86 -0.40 -7.23 -2.00
N LEU A 87 -1.14 -7.76 -2.98
CA LEU A 87 -1.75 -9.09 -2.89
C LEU A 87 -0.70 -10.21 -2.82
N LYS A 88 0.40 -10.10 -3.56
CA LYS A 88 1.54 -11.04 -3.45
C LYS A 88 2.17 -10.98 -2.06
N PHE A 89 2.42 -9.80 -1.53
CA PHE A 89 3.01 -9.62 -0.21
C PHE A 89 2.14 -10.18 0.92
N THR A 90 0.82 -9.98 0.85
CA THR A 90 -0.14 -10.55 1.82
C THR A 90 -0.24 -12.07 1.71
N ASN A 91 -0.21 -12.62 0.50
CA ASN A 91 -0.28 -14.05 0.26
C ASN A 91 0.98 -14.79 0.77
N ASP A 92 2.17 -14.22 0.60
CA ASP A 92 3.42 -14.80 1.12
C ASP A 92 3.46 -14.80 2.66
N LYS A 93 2.98 -13.75 3.31
CA LYS A 93 2.82 -13.76 4.77
C LYS A 93 1.87 -14.86 5.23
N SER A 94 0.71 -14.99 4.60
CA SER A 94 -0.29 -16.00 4.99
C SER A 94 0.22 -17.43 4.80
N LYS A 95 1.02 -17.71 3.75
CA LYS A 95 1.69 -19.00 3.54
C LYS A 95 2.66 -19.35 4.67
N LYS A 96 3.49 -18.40 5.10
CA LYS A 96 4.42 -18.60 6.23
C LYS A 96 3.69 -18.96 7.53
N TYR A 97 2.60 -18.25 7.84
CA TYR A 97 1.80 -18.55 9.03
C TYR A 97 1.10 -19.91 8.93
N ARG A 98 0.59 -20.32 7.77
CA ARG A 98 0.00 -21.65 7.57
C ARG A 98 1.01 -22.77 7.79
N ILE A 99 2.22 -22.63 7.27
CA ILE A 99 3.30 -23.60 7.49
C ILE A 99 3.67 -23.67 8.97
N LEU A 100 3.78 -22.54 9.65
CA LEU A 100 4.08 -22.48 11.08
C LEU A 100 3.00 -23.19 11.93
N ILE A 101 1.72 -22.95 11.63
CA ILE A 101 0.59 -23.62 12.31
C ILE A 101 0.63 -25.13 12.07
N LEU A 102 0.94 -25.59 10.85
CA LEU A 102 1.09 -27.01 10.56
C LEU A 102 2.23 -27.67 11.37
N ILE A 103 3.38 -27.00 11.46
CA ILE A 103 4.50 -27.49 12.25
C ILE A 103 4.12 -27.62 13.74
N ILE A 104 3.48 -26.60 14.30
CA ILE A 104 3.04 -26.60 15.70
C ILE A 104 2.01 -27.72 15.94
N SER A 105 1.06 -27.93 15.04
CA SER A 105 0.05 -29.00 15.18
C SER A 105 0.67 -30.39 15.15
N VAL A 106 1.66 -30.62 14.28
CA VAL A 106 2.40 -31.90 14.24
C VAL A 106 3.17 -32.13 15.52
N LEU A 107 3.86 -31.12 16.05
CA LEU A 107 4.59 -31.21 17.31
C LEU A 107 3.66 -31.53 18.50
N LEU A 108 2.47 -30.93 18.54
CA LEU A 108 1.46 -31.21 19.56
C LEU A 108 0.96 -32.67 19.49
N ILE A 109 0.73 -33.19 18.29
CA ILE A 109 0.31 -34.56 18.08
C ILE A 109 1.41 -35.55 18.58
N ILE A 110 2.67 -35.28 18.21
CA ILE A 110 3.81 -36.08 18.66
C ILE A 110 3.92 -36.06 20.18
N SER A 111 3.81 -34.89 20.81
CA SER A 111 3.84 -34.73 22.28
C SER A 111 2.71 -35.52 22.94
N PHE A 112 1.50 -35.46 22.39
CA PHE A 112 0.34 -36.21 22.92
C PHE A 112 0.53 -37.71 22.82
N VAL A 113 1.12 -38.20 21.71
CA VAL A 113 1.42 -39.64 21.54
C VAL A 113 2.48 -40.11 22.54
N ILE A 114 3.52 -39.31 22.81
CA ILE A 114 4.58 -39.64 23.78
C ILE A 114 4.00 -39.69 25.20
N LEU A 115 3.24 -38.66 25.61
CA LEU A 115 2.56 -38.61 26.89
C LEU A 115 1.60 -39.80 27.09
N GLY A 116 0.83 -40.14 26.04
CA GLY A 116 -0.08 -41.29 26.05
C GLY A 116 0.65 -42.61 26.26
N LYS A 117 1.82 -42.80 25.62
CA LYS A 117 2.65 -43.98 25.83
C LYS A 117 3.21 -44.08 27.28
N GLU A 118 3.68 -42.94 27.82
CA GLU A 118 4.15 -42.91 29.21
C GLU A 118 3.05 -43.24 30.23
N LEU A 119 1.84 -42.73 30.02
CA LEU A 119 0.68 -43.03 30.85
C LEU A 119 0.29 -44.52 30.79
N LEU A 120 0.29 -45.12 29.58
CA LEU A 120 -0.01 -46.55 29.40
C LEU A 120 1.03 -47.42 30.07
N VAL A 121 2.33 -47.07 29.96
CA VAL A 121 3.42 -47.81 30.64
C VAL A 121 3.28 -47.73 32.17
N LYS A 122 2.96 -46.53 32.70
CA LYS A 122 2.73 -46.37 34.15
C LYS A 122 1.49 -47.13 34.61
N CYS A 123 0.40 -47.12 33.85
CA CYS A 123 -0.82 -47.85 34.17
C CYS A 123 -0.57 -49.40 34.15
N GLY A 124 0.18 -49.88 33.14
CA GLY A 124 0.58 -51.29 33.05
C GLY A 124 1.48 -51.73 34.20
N TYR A 125 2.41 -50.89 34.66
CA TYR A 125 3.26 -51.16 35.79
C TYR A 125 2.46 -51.25 37.10
N ILE A 126 1.44 -50.43 37.30
CA ILE A 126 0.55 -50.46 38.46
C ILE A 126 -0.27 -51.76 38.47
N MET A 127 -0.87 -52.15 37.34
CA MET A 127 -1.64 -53.40 37.22
C MET A 127 -0.79 -54.65 37.50
N ASP A 128 0.47 -54.68 37.05
CA ASP A 128 1.39 -55.81 37.28
C ASP A 128 1.87 -55.88 38.74
N SER A 129 1.94 -54.77 39.45
CA SER A 129 2.22 -54.69 40.86
C SER A 129 1.06 -55.27 41.73
N ASP A 130 -0.19 -54.93 41.41
CA ASP A 130 -1.39 -55.31 42.10
C ASP A 130 -1.63 -56.87 41.96
N LEU A 131 -1.35 -57.39 40.76
CA LEU A 131 -1.41 -58.85 40.53
C LEU A 131 -0.41 -59.66 41.33
N ARG A 132 0.75 -59.09 41.63
CA ARG A 132 1.79 -59.74 42.48
C ARG A 132 1.42 -59.80 43.95
N TYR A 133 0.68 -58.85 44.47
CA TYR A 133 0.22 -58.83 45.87
C TYR A 133 -1.03 -59.66 46.09
N SER A 134 -1.74 -60.09 45.06
CA SER A 134 -2.92 -60.98 45.21
C SER A 134 -2.60 -62.48 45.24
N GLN A 135 -1.31 -62.86 45.11
CA GLN A 135 -0.87 -64.25 45.13
C GLN A 135 -0.11 -64.67 46.45
N ILE A 136 -0.10 -63.83 47.50
CA ILE A 136 0.41 -64.09 48.82
C ILE A 136 -0.76 -64.23 49.78
#